data_5a03dbe8ab05b2cc8c2531b8e3bc5e04
#
_entry.id   5a03dbe8ab05b2cc8c2531b8e3bc5e04
#
_cell.length_a   1.000
_cell.length_b   1.000
_cell.length_c   1.000
_cell.angle_alpha   90.00
_cell.angle_beta   90.00
_cell.angle_gamma   90.00
#
_symmetry.space_group_name_H-M   'P 1'
#
loop_
_entity.id
_entity.type
_entity.pdbx_description
1 polymer ?
#
loop_
_entity_poly.entity_id
_entity_poly.type
_entity_poly.pdbx_seq_one_letter_code
_entity_poly.pdbx_strand_id
1 'polypeptide(L)'
;MALPAVETVECDILVIGGGMSGCGAAFESKYWGEDLKVVIVEKAVIERSGATGEGLSAINCYMGQRYGWNTPEDFVNYVVNDMMGLAREDLVYDVGRHVDNSVHLLEEWGLPIWKQNNGDYERIGRWQIPIHGESIKPIAAEPARKA
;
A
#
# COMPACT_ATOMS: atom_id res chain seq x y z
N MET A 1 -9.96 -36.01 -22.58
CA MET A 1 -10.06 -35.10 -21.44
C MET A 1 -10.70 -33.83 -21.97
N ALA A 2 -11.90 -33.43 -21.51
CA ALA A 2 -12.54 -32.22 -21.97
C ALA A 2 -11.76 -30.99 -21.41
N LEU A 3 -11.55 -29.98 -22.22
CA LEU A 3 -10.98 -28.71 -21.76
C LEU A 3 -11.94 -28.06 -20.76
N PRO A 4 -11.43 -27.39 -19.72
CA PRO A 4 -12.29 -26.66 -18.80
C PRO A 4 -13.08 -25.57 -19.55
N ALA A 5 -14.30 -25.30 -19.09
CA ALA A 5 -15.08 -24.19 -19.63
C ALA A 5 -14.31 -22.88 -19.44
N VAL A 6 -14.23 -22.08 -20.48
CA VAL A 6 -13.60 -20.74 -20.45
C VAL A 6 -14.70 -19.71 -20.19
N GLU A 7 -14.53 -18.93 -19.15
CA GLU A 7 -15.34 -17.75 -18.88
C GLU A 7 -14.57 -16.52 -19.36
N THR A 8 -15.25 -15.67 -20.11
CA THR A 8 -14.68 -14.40 -20.59
C THR A 8 -15.30 -13.25 -19.80
N VAL A 9 -14.44 -12.44 -19.18
CA VAL A 9 -14.84 -11.23 -18.46
C VAL A 9 -14.24 -10.02 -19.16
N GLU A 10 -15.09 -9.11 -19.62
CA GLU A 10 -14.63 -7.85 -20.20
C GLU A 10 -14.43 -6.80 -19.11
N CYS A 11 -13.40 -5.99 -19.22
CA CYS A 11 -13.10 -4.88 -18.30
C CYS A 11 -12.33 -3.77 -19.02
N ASP A 12 -12.37 -2.57 -18.47
CA ASP A 12 -11.56 -1.44 -18.93
C ASP A 12 -10.14 -1.51 -18.34
N ILE A 13 -10.02 -1.93 -17.09
CA ILE A 13 -8.75 -2.11 -16.40
C ILE A 13 -8.68 -3.49 -15.76
N LEU A 14 -7.64 -4.24 -16.10
CA LEU A 14 -7.32 -5.53 -15.49
C LEU A 14 -6.14 -5.40 -14.54
N VAL A 15 -6.35 -5.70 -13.26
CA VAL A 15 -5.31 -5.78 -12.24
C VAL A 15 -4.97 -7.24 -12.00
N ILE A 16 -3.71 -7.63 -12.21
CA ILE A 16 -3.24 -9.01 -12.01
C ILE A 16 -2.50 -9.10 -10.67
N GLY A 17 -3.10 -9.80 -9.73
CA GLY A 17 -2.63 -9.98 -8.36
C GLY A 17 -3.30 -9.01 -7.37
N GLY A 18 -3.85 -9.58 -6.31
CA GLY A 18 -4.57 -8.87 -5.24
C GLY A 18 -3.71 -8.58 -4.00
N GLY A 19 -2.39 -8.43 -4.12
CA GLY A 19 -1.53 -7.93 -3.03
C GLY A 19 -1.84 -6.47 -2.68
N MET A 20 -1.06 -5.86 -1.78
CA MET A 20 -1.26 -4.44 -1.40
C MET A 20 -1.26 -3.52 -2.62
N SER A 21 -0.28 -3.68 -3.52
CA SER A 21 -0.19 -2.87 -4.75
C SER A 21 -1.39 -3.07 -5.67
N GLY A 22 -1.88 -4.31 -5.82
CA GLY A 22 -3.06 -4.59 -6.63
C GLY A 22 -4.34 -4.03 -6.03
N CYS A 23 -4.51 -4.11 -4.71
CA CYS A 23 -5.63 -3.48 -4.01
C CYS A 23 -5.59 -1.95 -4.18
N GLY A 24 -4.41 -1.34 -4.00
CA GLY A 24 -4.22 0.09 -4.22
C GLY A 24 -4.51 0.50 -5.67
N ALA A 25 -3.96 -0.24 -6.63
CA ALA A 25 -4.18 0.04 -8.05
C ALA A 25 -5.67 -0.04 -8.44
N ALA A 26 -6.40 -1.03 -7.93
CA ALA A 26 -7.84 -1.13 -8.22
C ALA A 26 -8.63 0.01 -7.59
N PHE A 27 -8.35 0.33 -6.32
CA PHE A 27 -8.98 1.44 -5.62
C PHE A 27 -8.74 2.77 -6.34
N GLU A 28 -7.48 3.10 -6.63
CA GLU A 28 -7.12 4.34 -7.32
C GLU A 28 -7.68 4.41 -8.74
N SER A 29 -7.66 3.30 -9.47
CA SER A 29 -8.27 3.23 -10.81
C SER A 29 -9.75 3.59 -10.79
N LYS A 30 -10.47 3.11 -9.79
CA LYS A 30 -11.89 3.39 -9.62
C LYS A 30 -12.14 4.80 -9.07
N TYR A 31 -11.28 5.28 -8.17
CA TYR A 31 -11.38 6.64 -7.62
C TYR A 31 -11.25 7.72 -8.72
N TRP A 32 -10.29 7.54 -9.65
CA TRP A 32 -10.08 8.48 -10.74
C TRP A 32 -10.95 8.21 -11.97
N GLY A 33 -11.48 7.00 -12.13
CA GLY A 33 -12.30 6.56 -13.25
C GLY A 33 -13.59 5.91 -12.78
N GLU A 34 -14.51 6.69 -12.23
CA GLU A 34 -15.74 6.20 -11.59
C GLU A 34 -16.59 5.29 -12.50
N ASP A 35 -16.60 5.56 -13.81
CA ASP A 35 -17.38 4.79 -14.80
C ASP A 35 -16.62 3.55 -15.31
N LEU A 36 -15.32 3.40 -14.99
CA LEU A 36 -14.52 2.28 -15.47
C LEU A 36 -14.87 0.98 -14.76
N LYS A 37 -14.92 -0.10 -15.52
CA LYS A 37 -15.02 -1.46 -15.00
C LYS A 37 -13.63 -1.98 -14.66
N VAL A 38 -13.30 -2.04 -13.38
CA VAL A 38 -12.03 -2.57 -12.87
C VAL A 38 -12.21 -4.00 -12.43
N VAL A 39 -11.30 -4.89 -12.83
CA VAL A 39 -11.32 -6.30 -12.45
C VAL A 39 -9.97 -6.69 -11.85
N ILE A 40 -9.98 -7.31 -10.68
CA ILE A 40 -8.79 -7.92 -10.07
C ILE A 40 -8.83 -9.43 -10.30
N VAL A 41 -7.74 -9.99 -10.82
CA VAL A 41 -7.54 -11.44 -10.90
C VAL A 41 -6.51 -11.85 -9.84
N GLU A 42 -6.93 -12.66 -8.88
CA GLU A 42 -6.10 -13.16 -7.79
C GLU A 42 -6.21 -14.67 -7.67
N LYS A 43 -5.08 -15.36 -7.55
CA LYS A 43 -5.03 -16.83 -7.44
C LYS A 43 -5.35 -17.36 -6.05
N ALA A 44 -5.36 -16.52 -5.04
CA ALA A 44 -5.57 -16.86 -3.64
C ALA A 44 -6.69 -16.03 -3.04
N VAL A 45 -6.91 -16.16 -1.73
CA VAL A 45 -7.83 -15.31 -1.00
C VAL A 45 -7.24 -13.90 -0.89
N ILE A 46 -7.94 -12.90 -1.41
CA ILE A 46 -7.43 -11.53 -1.52
C ILE A 46 -7.03 -10.93 -0.17
N GLU A 47 -7.71 -11.31 0.92
CA GLU A 47 -7.41 -10.85 2.29
C GLU A 47 -6.11 -11.41 2.85
N ARG A 48 -5.50 -12.38 2.18
CA ARG A 48 -4.26 -13.05 2.62
C ARG A 48 -3.22 -13.12 1.52
N SER A 49 -3.46 -12.49 0.37
CA SER A 49 -2.51 -12.51 -0.74
C SER A 49 -1.44 -11.43 -0.62
N GLY A 50 -0.27 -11.71 -1.22
CA GLY A 50 0.88 -10.81 -1.21
C GLY A 50 1.73 -10.89 0.06
N ALA A 51 2.83 -10.18 0.08
CA ALA A 51 3.82 -10.20 1.16
C ALA A 51 3.27 -9.73 2.52
N THR A 52 2.23 -8.89 2.51
CA THR A 52 1.59 -8.36 3.72
C THR A 52 0.44 -9.24 4.24
N GLY A 53 0.22 -10.41 3.62
CA GLY A 53 -0.88 -11.31 3.98
C GLY A 53 -0.80 -11.87 5.39
N GLU A 54 0.38 -11.93 5.98
CA GLU A 54 0.62 -12.37 7.36
C GLU A 54 0.53 -11.23 8.38
N GLY A 55 0.43 -9.99 7.90
CA GLY A 55 0.47 -8.79 8.74
C GLY A 55 1.85 -8.13 8.81
N LEU A 56 1.90 -6.99 9.45
CA LEU A 56 3.10 -6.16 9.66
C LEU A 56 3.09 -5.60 11.08
N SER A 57 4.25 -5.48 11.71
CA SER A 57 4.40 -4.80 13.01
C SER A 57 4.63 -3.30 12.89
N ALA A 58 5.09 -2.84 11.74
CA ALA A 58 5.37 -1.43 11.48
C ALA A 58 5.28 -1.12 9.98
N ILE A 59 4.95 0.12 9.66
CA ILE A 59 5.13 0.68 8.32
C ILE A 59 6.48 1.36 8.28
N ASN A 60 7.34 0.92 7.38
CA ASN A 60 8.60 1.57 7.05
C ASN A 60 8.38 2.69 6.05
N CYS A 61 9.32 3.60 5.98
CA CYS A 61 9.33 4.70 5.01
C CYS A 61 8.26 5.78 5.24
N TYR A 62 7.62 5.84 6.42
CA TYR A 62 6.76 6.97 6.76
C TYR A 62 7.60 8.23 6.93
N MET A 63 7.35 9.23 6.10
CA MET A 63 8.14 10.47 6.10
C MET A 63 7.80 11.36 7.29
N GLY A 64 6.56 11.36 7.73
CA GLY A 64 6.09 12.24 8.78
C GLY A 64 6.20 13.71 8.37
N GLN A 65 5.89 14.02 7.11
CA GLN A 65 6.04 15.37 6.55
C GLN A 65 5.24 16.40 7.36
N ARG A 66 4.04 16.03 7.81
CA ARG A 66 3.22 16.90 8.68
C ARG A 66 3.87 17.22 10.03
N TYR A 67 4.84 16.44 10.45
CA TYR A 67 5.62 16.64 11.68
C TYR A 67 7.00 17.25 11.40
N GLY A 68 7.37 17.42 10.13
CA GLY A 68 8.71 17.85 9.74
C GLY A 68 9.81 16.84 10.04
N TRP A 69 9.50 15.53 10.05
CA TRP A 69 10.47 14.50 10.41
C TRP A 69 11.50 14.21 9.34
N ASN A 70 11.04 14.03 8.10
CA ASN A 70 11.90 13.70 6.96
C ASN A 70 11.33 14.31 5.67
N THR A 71 12.19 14.38 4.66
CA THR A 71 11.82 14.77 3.29
C THR A 71 11.96 13.60 2.33
N PRO A 72 11.34 13.66 1.14
CA PRO A 72 11.58 12.67 0.08
C PRO A 72 13.06 12.54 -0.30
N GLU A 73 13.81 13.65 -0.30
CA GLU A 73 15.25 13.67 -0.58
C GLU A 73 16.05 12.92 0.50
N ASP A 74 15.67 13.06 1.76
CA ASP A 74 16.27 12.27 2.85
C ASP A 74 16.09 10.77 2.59
N PHE A 75 14.94 10.37 2.10
CA PHE A 75 14.63 8.99 1.79
C PHE A 75 15.44 8.48 0.61
N VAL A 76 15.57 9.27 -0.46
CA VAL A 76 16.46 8.93 -1.59
C VAL A 76 17.89 8.72 -1.11
N ASN A 77 18.43 9.66 -0.35
CA ASN A 77 19.79 9.57 0.18
C ASN A 77 19.99 8.30 1.04
N TYR A 78 19.02 7.97 1.88
CA TYR A 78 19.06 6.76 2.69
C TYR A 78 19.08 5.50 1.82
N VAL A 79 18.15 5.36 0.87
CA VAL A 79 18.04 4.17 0.03
C VAL A 79 19.25 4.00 -0.89
N VAL A 80 19.73 5.09 -1.50
CA VAL A 80 20.92 5.05 -2.36
C VAL A 80 22.16 4.57 -1.57
N ASN A 81 22.33 5.05 -0.34
CA ASN A 81 23.44 4.62 0.51
C ASN A 81 23.30 3.14 0.94
N ASP A 82 22.10 2.73 1.36
CA ASP A 82 21.83 1.36 1.80
C ASP A 82 21.97 0.35 0.66
N MET A 83 21.57 0.72 -0.54
CA MET A 83 21.64 -0.10 -1.75
C MET A 83 22.93 0.10 -2.56
N MET A 84 23.94 0.75 -1.97
CA MET A 84 25.26 0.99 -2.61
C MET A 84 25.14 1.63 -4.01
N GLY A 85 24.22 2.55 -4.19
CA GLY A 85 23.98 3.23 -5.46
C GLY A 85 23.10 2.46 -6.46
N LEU A 86 22.63 1.27 -6.14
CA LEU A 86 21.78 0.45 -7.01
C LEU A 86 20.29 0.73 -6.76
N ALA A 87 19.86 1.95 -6.95
CA ALA A 87 18.48 2.36 -6.74
C ALA A 87 17.98 3.26 -7.88
N ARG A 88 16.69 3.15 -8.18
CA ARG A 88 15.97 4.08 -9.06
C ARG A 88 15.53 5.26 -8.20
N GLU A 89 16.34 6.31 -8.16
CA GLU A 89 16.14 7.48 -7.31
C GLU A 89 14.80 8.19 -7.58
N ASP A 90 14.39 8.25 -8.84
CA ASP A 90 13.11 8.81 -9.27
C ASP A 90 11.92 8.07 -8.65
N LEU A 91 11.95 6.73 -8.61
CA LEU A 91 10.89 5.92 -7.99
C LEU A 91 10.93 6.01 -6.46
N VAL A 92 12.12 6.04 -5.87
CA VAL A 92 12.28 6.22 -4.41
C VAL A 92 11.75 7.58 -3.99
N TYR A 93 12.05 8.63 -4.74
CA TYR A 93 11.53 9.96 -4.50
C TYR A 93 10.00 10.00 -4.58
N ASP A 94 9.45 9.36 -5.60
CA ASP A 94 8.00 9.30 -5.81
C ASP A 94 7.29 8.57 -4.64
N VAL A 95 7.85 7.46 -4.17
CA VAL A 95 7.37 6.79 -2.95
C VAL A 95 7.44 7.73 -1.75
N GLY A 96 8.57 8.40 -1.54
CA GLY A 96 8.79 9.30 -0.39
C GLY A 96 7.77 10.43 -0.31
N ARG A 97 7.34 10.97 -1.44
CA ARG A 97 6.36 12.07 -1.46
C ARG A 97 4.90 11.63 -1.32
N HIS A 98 4.59 10.33 -1.51
CA HIS A 98 3.21 9.83 -1.49
C HIS A 98 2.89 8.89 -0.33
N VAL A 99 3.91 8.28 0.31
CA VAL A 99 3.70 7.25 1.34
C VAL A 99 2.87 7.75 2.53
N ASP A 100 3.06 8.99 2.96
CA ASP A 100 2.31 9.55 4.08
C ASP A 100 0.79 9.56 3.78
N ASN A 101 0.40 9.98 2.59
CA ASN A 101 -1.01 9.98 2.18
C ASN A 101 -1.58 8.55 2.14
N SER A 102 -0.81 7.59 1.65
CA SER A 102 -1.22 6.18 1.63
C SER A 102 -1.41 5.63 3.05
N VAL A 103 -0.55 6.02 3.99
CA VAL A 103 -0.68 5.63 5.40
C VAL A 103 -1.92 6.25 6.05
N HIS A 104 -2.19 7.52 5.78
CA HIS A 104 -3.40 8.19 6.28
C HIS A 104 -4.65 7.54 5.72
N LEU A 105 -4.65 7.16 4.44
CA LEU A 105 -5.77 6.44 3.83
C LEU A 105 -6.00 5.07 4.47
N LEU A 106 -4.93 4.32 4.77
CA LEU A 106 -5.04 3.05 5.51
C LEU A 106 -5.62 3.26 6.91
N GLU A 107 -5.26 4.33 7.59
CA GLU A 107 -5.84 4.69 8.89
C GLU A 107 -7.33 5.00 8.77
N GLU A 108 -7.74 5.76 7.77
CA GLU A 108 -9.15 6.04 7.45
C GLU A 108 -9.95 4.77 7.18
N TRP A 109 -9.33 3.77 6.56
CA TRP A 109 -9.91 2.45 6.36
C TRP A 109 -9.92 1.58 7.61
N GLY A 110 -9.37 2.08 8.73
CA GLY A 110 -9.41 1.43 10.04
C GLY A 110 -8.14 0.69 10.44
N LEU A 111 -6.99 0.95 9.79
CA LEU A 111 -5.72 0.39 10.25
C LEU A 111 -5.34 0.99 11.62
N PRO A 112 -5.17 0.17 12.66
CA PRO A 112 -4.77 0.67 13.97
C PRO A 112 -3.29 1.07 13.97
N ILE A 113 -3.02 2.37 14.06
CA ILE A 113 -1.67 2.94 14.17
C ILE A 113 -1.43 3.38 15.61
N TRP A 114 -0.28 3.07 16.15
CA TRP A 114 0.07 3.46 17.52
C TRP A 114 0.25 4.98 17.60
N LYS A 115 -0.33 5.55 18.66
CA LYS A 115 -0.32 7.00 18.89
C LYS A 115 0.21 7.32 20.28
N GLN A 116 0.88 8.44 20.36
CA GLN A 116 1.28 9.10 21.61
C GLN A 116 0.05 9.70 22.31
N ASN A 117 0.22 10.11 23.57
CA ASN A 117 -0.85 10.74 24.36
C ASN A 117 -1.42 12.02 23.75
N ASN A 118 -0.64 12.72 22.93
CA ASN A 118 -1.05 13.93 22.21
C ASN A 118 -1.79 13.64 20.88
N GLY A 119 -1.94 12.36 20.51
CA GLY A 119 -2.58 11.91 19.28
C GLY A 119 -1.66 11.79 18.06
N ASP A 120 -0.40 12.18 18.17
CA ASP A 120 0.58 12.00 17.12
C ASP A 120 0.98 10.53 16.98
N TYR A 121 1.46 10.14 15.79
CA TYR A 121 1.97 8.78 15.61
C TYR A 121 3.21 8.52 16.47
N GLU A 122 3.27 7.33 17.06
CA GLU A 122 4.53 6.84 17.62
C GLU A 122 5.54 6.64 16.50
N ARG A 123 6.82 6.84 16.82
CA ARG A 123 7.92 6.71 15.88
C ARG A 123 8.97 5.76 16.41
N ILE A 124 9.40 4.81 15.58
CA ILE A 124 10.51 3.92 15.86
C ILE A 124 11.67 4.28 14.92
N GLY A 125 12.79 4.73 15.50
CA GLY A 125 13.94 5.18 14.70
C GLY A 125 13.57 6.34 13.77
N ARG A 126 14.07 6.30 12.52
CA ARG A 126 13.91 7.41 11.57
C ARG A 126 12.66 7.28 10.68
N TRP A 127 12.31 6.04 10.30
CA TRP A 127 11.42 5.76 9.17
C TRP A 127 10.19 4.93 9.50
N GLN A 128 10.03 4.50 10.75
CA GLN A 128 9.02 3.53 11.11
C GLN A 128 7.96 4.12 12.02
N ILE A 129 6.72 3.74 11.77
CA ILE A 129 5.59 3.89 12.70
C ILE A 129 5.04 2.50 13.04
N PRO A 130 4.86 2.17 14.33
CA PRO A 130 4.31 0.88 14.74
C PRO A 130 2.81 0.82 14.46
N ILE A 131 2.34 -0.38 14.10
CA ILE A 131 0.94 -0.65 13.82
C ILE A 131 0.51 -1.99 14.43
N HIS A 132 -0.78 -2.19 14.58
CA HIS A 132 -1.40 -3.50 14.77
C HIS A 132 -1.83 -4.04 13.40
N GLY A 133 -0.86 -4.56 12.65
CA GLY A 133 -0.99 -4.79 11.22
C GLY A 133 -1.42 -6.19 10.81
N GLU A 134 -1.95 -7.02 11.73
CA GLU A 134 -2.50 -8.34 11.39
C GLU A 134 -3.68 -8.22 10.43
N SER A 135 -4.39 -7.11 10.49
CA SER A 135 -5.56 -6.81 9.66
C SER A 135 -5.28 -5.91 8.45
N ILE A 136 -4.03 -5.51 8.23
CA ILE A 136 -3.68 -4.57 7.13
C ILE A 136 -4.17 -5.06 5.76
N LYS A 137 -4.07 -6.34 5.51
CA LYS A 137 -4.46 -6.91 4.21
C LYS A 137 -5.99 -6.99 4.03
N PRO A 138 -6.79 -7.50 4.99
CA PRO A 138 -8.24 -7.35 4.95
C PRO A 138 -8.72 -5.90 4.80
N ILE A 139 -8.11 -4.97 5.53
CA ILE A 139 -8.42 -3.53 5.48
C ILE A 139 -8.19 -2.96 4.07
N ALA A 140 -7.09 -3.31 3.39
CA ALA A 140 -6.82 -2.85 2.03
C ALA A 140 -7.67 -3.57 0.97
N ALA A 141 -8.08 -4.82 1.23
CA ALA A 141 -8.89 -5.59 0.31
C ALA A 141 -10.35 -5.10 0.22
N GLU A 142 -10.90 -4.60 1.32
CA GLU A 142 -12.29 -4.17 1.41
C GLU A 142 -12.62 -2.98 0.47
N PRO A 143 -11.86 -1.86 0.47
CA PRO A 143 -12.06 -0.78 -0.49
C PRO A 143 -11.85 -1.22 -1.94
N ALA A 144 -10.86 -2.09 -2.19
CA ALA A 144 -10.59 -2.62 -3.53
C ALA A 144 -11.73 -3.49 -4.08
N ARG A 145 -12.50 -4.15 -3.21
CA ARG A 145 -13.69 -4.92 -3.61
C ARG A 145 -14.91 -4.05 -3.87
N LYS A 146 -14.97 -2.90 -3.23
CA LYS A 146 -16.08 -1.94 -3.40
C LYS A 146 -15.88 -1.04 -4.62
N ALA A 147 -14.64 -0.95 -5.06
CA ALA A 147 -14.29 -0.27 -6.29
C ALA A 147 -14.73 -1.07 -7.51
#